data_aa66470b58c6eecd597488c554f86977
#
_entry.id   aa66470b58c6eecd597488c554f86977
#
_cell.length_a   1.000
_cell.length_b   1.000
_cell.length_c   1.000
_cell.angle_alpha   90.00
_cell.angle_beta   90.00
_cell.angle_gamma   90.00
#
_symmetry.space_group_name_H-M   'P 1'
#
loop_
_entity.id
_entity.type
_entity.pdbx_description
1 polymer ?
#
loop_
_entity_poly.entity_id
_entity_poly.type
_entity_poly.pdbx_seq_one_letter_code
_entity_poly.pdbx_strand_id
1 'polypeptide(L)'
;LGSAEWSANCMEQAPVTVFVFNPHEERGSSPDEWFVGSTPDVQSTGAAIQNMLLAAQDLGLGTLWICDVFYAYPDLCDWLGRQDQMIAAVSIGYPDETPGPRPRRPLEELVTWLG
;
A
#
# COMPACT_ATOMS: atom_id res chain seq x y z
N LEU A 1 4.98 4.14 -19.47
CA LEU A 1 3.87 3.59 -18.69
C LEU A 1 3.57 4.53 -17.54
N GLY A 2 2.31 4.87 -17.31
CA GLY A 2 1.87 5.59 -16.12
C GLY A 2 2.06 4.75 -14.85
N SER A 3 2.03 5.40 -13.67
CA SER A 3 2.19 4.70 -12.38
C SER A 3 1.16 3.59 -12.21
N ALA A 4 -0.10 3.85 -12.53
CA ALA A 4 -1.18 2.88 -12.40
C ALA A 4 -1.01 1.65 -13.33
N GLU A 5 -0.56 1.86 -14.58
CA GLU A 5 -0.29 0.76 -15.51
C GLU A 5 0.87 -0.10 -15.02
N TRP A 6 1.92 0.53 -14.49
CA TRP A 6 3.05 -0.20 -13.93
C TRP A 6 2.62 -1.02 -12.71
N SER A 7 1.83 -0.44 -11.81
CA SER A 7 1.27 -1.12 -10.64
C SER A 7 0.38 -2.31 -11.04
N ALA A 8 -0.49 -2.14 -12.04
CA ALA A 8 -1.33 -3.21 -12.56
C ALA A 8 -0.51 -4.37 -13.13
N ASN A 9 0.53 -4.07 -13.92
CA ASN A 9 1.44 -5.09 -14.43
C ASN A 9 2.17 -5.85 -13.32
N CYS A 10 2.60 -5.17 -12.25
CA CYS A 10 3.19 -5.82 -11.09
C CYS A 10 2.21 -6.75 -10.38
N MET A 11 0.94 -6.33 -10.23
CA MET A 11 -0.10 -7.15 -9.63
C MET A 11 -0.40 -8.40 -10.48
N GLU A 12 -0.44 -8.26 -11.81
CA GLU A 12 -0.67 -9.37 -12.73
C GLU A 12 0.45 -10.41 -12.72
N GLN A 13 1.70 -9.96 -12.61
CA GLN A 13 2.87 -10.83 -12.62
C GLN A 13 3.19 -11.45 -11.25
N ALA A 14 2.79 -10.80 -10.17
CA ALA A 14 3.05 -11.30 -8.82
C ALA A 14 2.21 -12.54 -8.52
N PRO A 15 2.79 -13.59 -7.93
CA PRO A 15 2.04 -14.79 -7.56
C PRO A 15 1.00 -14.53 -6.48
N VAL A 16 1.16 -13.48 -5.67
CA VAL A 16 0.23 -13.09 -4.60
C VAL A 16 0.05 -11.58 -4.60
N THR A 17 -1.20 -11.13 -4.50
CA THR A 17 -1.55 -9.76 -4.16
C THR A 17 -2.46 -9.77 -2.94
N VAL A 18 -2.06 -9.06 -1.90
CA VAL A 18 -2.80 -8.89 -0.65
C VAL A 18 -3.51 -7.55 -0.69
N PHE A 19 -4.83 -7.54 -0.62
CA PHE A 19 -5.62 -6.32 -0.44
C PHE A 19 -5.86 -6.07 1.04
N VAL A 20 -5.57 -4.86 1.48
CA VAL A 20 -5.60 -4.49 2.89
C VAL A 20 -6.75 -3.53 3.15
N PHE A 21 -7.59 -3.87 4.12
CA PHE A 21 -8.80 -3.13 4.47
C PHE A 21 -8.76 -2.66 5.93
N ASN A 22 -9.41 -1.53 6.18
CA ASN A 22 -9.77 -1.06 7.50
C ASN A 22 -11.22 -1.53 7.81
N PRO A 23 -11.42 -2.49 8.71
CA PRO A 23 -12.76 -3.03 8.98
C PRO A 23 -13.64 -2.11 9.83
N HIS A 24 -13.10 -1.02 10.34
CA HIS A 24 -13.82 -0.07 11.21
C HIS A 24 -14.45 1.08 10.42
N GLU A 25 -14.16 1.18 9.14
CA GLU A 25 -14.70 2.20 8.25
C GLU A 25 -15.36 1.57 7.02
N GLU A 26 -16.48 2.14 6.60
CA GLU A 26 -17.09 1.76 5.33
C GLU A 26 -16.35 2.37 4.15
N ARG A 27 -16.42 1.71 3.01
CA ARG A 27 -15.91 2.30 1.78
C ARG A 27 -16.74 3.55 1.44
N GLY A 28 -16.07 4.65 1.10
CA GLY A 28 -16.74 5.85 0.61
C GLY A 28 -17.38 5.64 -0.76
N SER A 29 -18.39 6.44 -1.06
CA SER A 29 -19.11 6.45 -2.34
C SER A 29 -18.45 7.34 -3.39
N SER A 30 -17.52 8.19 -2.97
CA SER A 30 -16.82 9.17 -3.82
C SER A 30 -15.32 9.22 -3.48
N PRO A 31 -14.47 9.72 -4.41
CA PRO A 31 -13.05 9.87 -4.15
C PRO A 31 -12.71 10.67 -2.89
N ASP A 32 -13.52 11.68 -2.57
CA ASP A 32 -13.31 12.51 -1.38
C ASP A 32 -13.56 11.73 -0.08
N GLU A 33 -14.44 10.73 -0.13
CA GLU A 33 -14.78 9.87 1.02
C GLU A 33 -13.81 8.71 1.21
N TRP A 34 -13.10 8.26 0.16
CA TRP A 34 -12.18 7.12 0.25
C TRP A 34 -11.01 7.38 1.20
N PHE A 35 -10.67 8.64 1.42
CA PHE A 35 -9.58 9.06 2.30
C PHE A 35 -10.08 9.55 3.67
N VAL A 36 -11.39 9.56 3.90
CA VAL A 36 -11.99 9.91 5.17
C VAL A 36 -12.11 8.66 6.02
N GLY A 37 -11.27 8.55 7.01
CA GLY A 37 -11.29 7.44 7.95
C GLY A 37 -10.63 7.85 9.25
N SER A 38 -10.74 6.99 10.26
CA SER A 38 -10.00 7.19 11.50
C SER A 38 -8.50 7.23 11.21
N THR A 39 -7.88 8.39 11.38
CA THR A 39 -6.43 8.54 11.20
C THR A 39 -5.63 7.50 11.99
N PRO A 40 -5.95 7.17 13.26
CA PRO A 40 -5.27 6.10 13.99
C PRO A 40 -5.34 4.74 13.31
N ASP A 41 -6.50 4.38 12.74
CA ASP A 41 -6.68 3.07 12.08
C ASP A 41 -5.85 2.98 10.80
N VAL A 42 -5.86 4.03 9.99
CA VAL A 42 -5.03 4.10 8.76
C VAL A 42 -3.54 4.04 9.10
N GLN A 43 -3.09 4.75 10.13
CA GLN A 43 -1.69 4.71 10.59
C GLN A 43 -1.31 3.31 11.10
N SER A 44 -2.17 2.68 11.88
CA SER A 44 -1.96 1.31 12.40
C SER A 44 -1.88 0.30 11.26
N THR A 45 -2.76 0.42 10.28
CA THR A 45 -2.76 -0.41 9.08
C THR A 45 -1.46 -0.23 8.28
N GLY A 46 -1.02 1.01 8.10
CA GLY A 46 0.26 1.32 7.44
C GLY A 46 1.45 0.70 8.16
N ALA A 47 1.47 0.73 9.49
CA ALA A 47 2.50 0.09 10.30
C ALA A 47 2.48 -1.45 10.11
N ALA A 48 1.31 -2.07 10.04
CA ALA A 48 1.16 -3.50 9.78
C ALA A 48 1.67 -3.87 8.38
N ILE A 49 1.35 -3.08 7.36
CA ILE A 49 1.88 -3.26 6.00
C ILE A 49 3.40 -3.19 6.01
N GLN A 50 4.00 -2.20 6.67
CA GLN A 50 5.46 -2.07 6.74
C GLN A 50 6.10 -3.30 7.39
N ASN A 51 5.52 -3.85 8.46
CA ASN A 51 5.99 -5.09 9.07
C ASN A 51 5.89 -6.29 8.10
N MET A 52 4.83 -6.36 7.30
CA MET A 52 4.68 -7.37 6.25
C MET A 52 5.82 -7.27 5.22
N LEU A 53 6.15 -6.06 4.77
CA LEU A 53 7.23 -5.83 3.82
C LEU A 53 8.59 -6.26 4.39
N LEU A 54 8.87 -5.93 5.65
CA LEU A 54 10.10 -6.33 6.34
C LEU A 54 10.19 -7.85 6.50
N ALA A 55 9.11 -8.51 6.89
CA ALA A 55 9.06 -9.97 7.01
C ALA A 55 9.27 -10.65 5.64
N ALA A 56 8.67 -10.13 4.58
CA ALA A 56 8.88 -10.64 3.24
C ALA A 56 10.35 -10.50 2.80
N GLN A 57 10.97 -9.36 3.08
CA GLN A 57 12.40 -9.14 2.82
C GLN A 57 13.30 -10.14 3.55
N ASP A 58 13.00 -10.42 4.81
CA ASP A 58 13.73 -11.42 5.62
C ASP A 58 13.60 -12.85 5.04
N LEU A 59 12.48 -13.14 4.39
CA LEU A 59 12.22 -14.39 3.69
C LEU A 59 12.79 -14.43 2.26
N GLY A 60 13.48 -13.39 1.80
CA GLY A 60 14.01 -13.28 0.45
C GLY A 60 12.96 -13.00 -0.63
N LEU A 61 11.80 -12.45 -0.25
CA LEU A 61 10.72 -12.07 -1.17
C LEU A 61 10.80 -10.59 -1.52
N GLY A 62 10.38 -10.28 -2.73
CA GLY A 62 10.14 -8.91 -3.20
C GLY A 62 8.70 -8.48 -2.91
N THR A 63 8.52 -7.20 -2.64
CA THR A 63 7.20 -6.62 -2.38
C THR A 63 7.04 -5.27 -3.05
N LEU A 64 5.80 -4.95 -3.41
CA LEU A 64 5.41 -3.61 -3.85
C LEU A 64 4.16 -3.18 -3.07
N TRP A 65 4.29 -2.09 -2.32
CA TRP A 65 3.14 -1.41 -1.70
C TRP A 65 2.48 -0.50 -2.72
N ILE A 66 1.23 -0.80 -3.07
CA ILE A 66 0.48 -0.16 -4.14
C ILE A 66 -0.64 0.69 -3.54
N CYS A 67 -0.55 2.02 -3.74
CA CYS A 67 -1.62 2.97 -3.44
C CYS A 67 -2.50 3.26 -4.67
N ASP A 68 -2.03 2.93 -5.87
CA ASP A 68 -2.71 3.19 -7.15
C ASP A 68 -4.03 2.40 -7.30
N VAL A 69 -4.36 1.52 -6.36
CA VAL A 69 -5.67 0.85 -6.23
C VAL A 69 -6.84 1.84 -6.21
N PHE A 70 -6.59 3.09 -5.84
CA PHE A 70 -7.61 4.14 -5.83
C PHE A 70 -8.13 4.51 -7.21
N TYR A 71 -7.40 4.26 -8.28
CA TYR A 71 -7.88 4.46 -9.65
C TYR A 71 -8.99 3.49 -10.06
N ALA A 72 -9.06 2.32 -9.42
CA ALA A 72 -10.08 1.30 -9.66
C ALA A 72 -10.80 0.90 -8.35
N TYR A 73 -10.88 1.82 -7.39
CA TYR A 73 -11.34 1.54 -6.03
C TYR A 73 -12.72 0.88 -5.96
N PRO A 74 -13.79 1.44 -6.59
CA PRO A 74 -15.10 0.83 -6.54
C PRO A 74 -15.13 -0.56 -7.18
N ASP A 75 -14.50 -0.71 -8.35
CA ASP A 75 -14.49 -1.96 -9.10
C ASP A 75 -13.76 -3.07 -8.33
N LEU A 76 -12.64 -2.72 -7.68
CA LEU A 76 -11.89 -3.66 -6.84
C LEU A 76 -12.67 -4.08 -5.60
N CYS A 77 -13.33 -3.14 -4.93
CA CYS A 77 -14.17 -3.45 -3.77
C CYS A 77 -15.34 -4.36 -4.17
N ASP A 78 -16.00 -4.08 -5.28
CA ASP A 78 -17.11 -4.88 -5.79
C ASP A 78 -16.64 -6.29 -6.20
N TRP A 79 -15.52 -6.37 -6.91
CA TRP A 79 -14.93 -7.67 -7.30
C TRP A 79 -14.55 -8.52 -6.08
N LEU A 80 -14.02 -7.89 -5.02
CA LEU A 80 -13.63 -8.56 -3.76
C LEU A 80 -14.83 -8.80 -2.83
N GLY A 81 -16.00 -8.25 -3.14
CA GLY A 81 -17.19 -8.35 -2.29
C GLY A 81 -17.04 -7.61 -0.96
N ARG A 82 -16.26 -6.51 -0.91
CA ARG A 82 -15.95 -5.76 0.29
C ARG A 82 -16.71 -4.44 0.37
N GLN A 83 -17.15 -4.09 1.60
CA GLN A 83 -17.83 -2.83 1.90
C GLN A 83 -17.03 -1.94 2.86
N ASP A 84 -15.97 -2.47 3.43
CA ASP A 84 -15.04 -1.74 4.29
C ASP A 84 -14.01 -0.95 3.45
N GLN A 85 -13.33 -0.02 4.10
CA GLN A 85 -12.36 0.87 3.48
C GLN A 85 -11.12 0.10 3.01
N MET A 86 -10.84 0.09 1.71
CA MET A 86 -9.58 -0.42 1.19
C MET A 86 -8.47 0.61 1.39
N ILE A 87 -7.35 0.18 1.97
CA ILE A 87 -6.20 1.04 2.29
C ILE A 87 -5.12 0.94 1.20
N ALA A 88 -4.80 -0.25 0.77
CA ALA A 88 -3.74 -0.51 -0.21
C ALA A 88 -3.81 -1.93 -0.74
N ALA A 89 -2.99 -2.22 -1.75
CA ALA A 89 -2.60 -3.58 -2.09
C ALA A 89 -1.10 -3.77 -1.89
N VAL A 90 -0.69 -5.01 -1.67
CA VAL A 90 0.72 -5.41 -1.59
C VAL A 90 0.91 -6.60 -2.52
N SER A 91 1.68 -6.41 -3.59
CA SER A 91 2.14 -7.52 -4.43
C SER A 91 3.37 -8.17 -3.81
N ILE A 92 3.41 -9.50 -3.78
CA ILE A 92 4.48 -10.29 -3.17
C ILE A 92 4.91 -11.37 -4.15
N GLY A 93 6.22 -11.51 -4.35
CA GLY A 93 6.77 -12.53 -5.23
C GLY A 93 8.28 -12.67 -5.08
N TYR A 94 8.89 -13.50 -5.90
CA TYR A 94 10.34 -13.55 -5.97
C TYR A 94 10.86 -12.31 -6.69
N PRO A 95 11.90 -11.62 -6.14
CA PRO A 95 12.40 -10.39 -6.73
C PRO A 95 13.10 -10.69 -8.06
N ASP A 96 12.77 -9.91 -9.09
CA ASP A 96 13.38 -9.94 -10.40
C ASP A 96 14.40 -8.79 -10.60
N GLU A 97 14.49 -7.92 -9.62
CA GLU A 97 15.42 -6.79 -9.60
C GLU A 97 16.02 -6.57 -8.21
N THR A 98 17.17 -5.91 -8.19
CA THR A 98 17.78 -5.42 -6.94
C THR A 98 17.97 -3.91 -7.07
N PRO A 99 16.93 -3.11 -6.79
CA PRO A 99 17.01 -1.67 -6.94
C PRO A 99 18.03 -1.07 -5.97
N GLY A 100 18.79 -0.09 -6.45
CA GLY A 100 19.68 0.67 -5.60
C GLY A 100 18.93 1.51 -4.56
N PRO A 101 19.61 1.95 -3.50
CA PRO A 101 19.00 2.81 -2.48
C PRO A 101 18.55 4.14 -3.10
N ARG A 102 17.30 4.53 -2.84
CA ARG A 102 16.83 5.86 -3.21
C ARG A 102 17.41 6.91 -2.25
N PRO A 103 17.80 8.09 -2.74
CA PRO A 103 18.31 9.14 -1.88
C PRO A 103 17.27 9.54 -0.81
N ARG A 104 17.77 9.86 0.36
CA ARG A 104 16.99 10.41 1.48
C ARG A 104 17.57 11.75 1.87
N ARG A 105 16.71 12.65 2.32
CA ARG A 105 17.19 13.93 2.90
C ARG A 105 17.95 13.65 4.20
N PRO A 106 18.97 14.46 4.53
CA PRO A 106 19.65 14.36 5.81
C PRO A 106 18.69 14.50 6.99
N LEU A 107 18.99 13.81 8.10
CA LEU A 107 18.14 13.82 9.29
C LEU A 107 17.95 15.24 9.85
N GLU A 108 18.98 16.06 9.78
CA GLU A 108 19.03 17.44 10.26
C GLU A 108 18.03 18.35 9.53
N GLU A 109 17.64 18.00 8.30
CA GLU A 109 16.61 18.73 7.55
C GLU A 109 15.19 18.31 7.92
N LEU A 110 15.03 17.18 8.59
CA LEU A 110 13.74 16.56 8.86
C LEU A 110 13.31 16.65 10.32
N VAL A 111 14.27 16.80 11.23
CA VAL A 111 14.04 16.74 12.68
C VAL A 111 14.44 18.09 13.32
N THR A 112 13.54 18.61 14.14
CA THR A 112 13.81 19.74 15.00
C THR A 112 13.86 19.26 16.44
N TRP A 113 14.98 19.48 17.11
CA TRP A 113 15.16 19.19 18.52
C TRP A 113 14.73 20.40 19.34
N LEU A 114 13.79 20.18 20.24
CA LEU A 114 13.36 21.21 21.19
C LEU A 114 14.07 20.93 22.53
N GLY A 115 14.96 21.85 22.91
CA GLY A 115 15.72 21.79 24.16
C GLY A 115 15.00 22.44 25.34
#